data_b3de455feabfe001ba5ee75f7b1e1ada
#
_entry.id   b3de455feabfe001ba5ee75f7b1e1ada
#
_cell.length_a   1.000
_cell.length_b   1.000
_cell.length_c   1.000
_cell.angle_alpha   90.00
_cell.angle_beta   90.00
_cell.angle_gamma   90.00
#
_symmetry.space_group_name_H-M   'P 1'
#
loop_
_entity.id
_entity.type
_entity.pdbx_description
1 polymer ?
#
loop_
_entity_poly.entity_id
_entity_poly.type
_entity_poly.pdbx_seq_one_letter_code
_entity_poly.pdbx_strand_id
1 'polypeptide(L)'
;MSTHHEQAKKLRKLRTRQRVVSLIGIAILVWGIIQVTFLFLDYKNTESSNDAQIEQYISPVNLRASGYIKKIYFTEHQEVHKGDTLLVLDDREYKIRVMETEAALKDALAGATVIGATLQTTQTTASVYDASISEIEIRLAKLEKDRQRYENLVKRNAATPIQLEQIETEYSALQRKLEATKRQRSAALSGVNEVSHRRENVEAGIQRATAALEMAKLNLSYTVVVAPCDGK
;
A
#
# COMPACT_ATOMS: atom_id res chain seq x y z
N MET A 1 29.78 101.39 70.22
CA MET A 1 29.00 100.11 70.39
C MET A 1 28.01 99.91 69.25
N SER A 2 28.51 99.82 67.96
CA SER A 2 27.57 99.56 66.80
C SER A 2 28.00 98.55 65.76
N THR A 3 29.16 97.88 65.92
CA THR A 3 29.69 96.97 64.92
C THR A 3 29.31 95.48 65.10
N HIS A 4 28.87 95.07 66.29
CA HIS A 4 28.51 93.63 66.53
C HIS A 4 27.10 93.29 66.06
N HIS A 5 26.18 94.22 65.91
CA HIS A 5 24.79 93.92 65.49
C HIS A 5 24.66 93.74 63.97
N GLU A 6 25.50 94.38 63.17
CA GLU A 6 25.48 94.26 61.73
C GLU A 6 26.11 92.90 61.27
N GLN A 7 27.19 92.45 61.93
CA GLN A 7 27.82 91.17 61.60
C GLN A 7 26.92 89.97 61.93
N ALA A 8 26.15 90.04 63.02
CA ALA A 8 25.16 89.02 63.41
C ALA A 8 24.01 88.90 62.39
N LYS A 9 23.54 90.03 61.80
CA LYS A 9 22.52 90.05 60.76
C LYS A 9 23.05 89.50 59.43
N LYS A 10 24.30 89.76 59.04
CA LYS A 10 24.92 89.21 57.85
C LYS A 10 25.13 87.72 57.99
N LEU A 11 25.57 87.22 59.13
CA LEU A 11 25.73 85.78 59.38
C LEU A 11 24.42 85.02 59.43
N ARG A 12 23.34 85.58 59.93
CA ARG A 12 22.01 85.01 59.88
C ARG A 12 21.47 84.94 58.44
N LYS A 13 21.69 85.96 57.64
CA LYS A 13 21.30 86.02 56.24
C LYS A 13 22.07 85.00 55.35
N LEU A 14 23.34 84.75 55.66
CA LEU A 14 24.17 83.73 54.99
C LEU A 14 23.73 82.30 55.38
N ARG A 15 23.43 82.04 56.66
CA ARG A 15 22.96 80.72 57.10
C ARG A 15 21.54 80.42 56.59
N THR A 16 20.66 81.41 56.47
CA THR A 16 19.35 81.22 55.87
C THR A 16 19.46 80.94 54.35
N ARG A 17 20.35 81.69 53.66
CA ARG A 17 20.59 81.45 52.24
C ARG A 17 21.20 80.04 51.95
N GLN A 18 22.15 79.62 52.82
CA GLN A 18 22.68 78.20 52.70
C GLN A 18 21.63 77.17 52.98
N ARG A 19 20.76 77.38 53.98
CA ARG A 19 19.62 76.47 54.27
C ARG A 19 18.64 76.37 53.08
N VAL A 20 18.32 77.55 52.49
CA VAL A 20 17.43 77.57 51.32
C VAL A 20 18.07 76.88 50.09
N VAL A 21 19.34 77.13 49.83
CA VAL A 21 20.07 76.45 48.72
C VAL A 21 20.15 74.90 48.97
N SER A 22 20.43 74.51 50.23
CA SER A 22 20.44 73.09 50.60
C SER A 22 19.03 72.45 50.47
N LEU A 23 17.97 73.13 50.85
CA LEU A 23 16.61 72.64 50.67
C LEU A 23 16.22 72.49 49.20
N ILE A 24 16.63 73.47 48.34
CA ILE A 24 16.42 73.37 46.88
C ILE A 24 17.22 72.19 46.28
N GLY A 25 18.50 72.00 46.73
CA GLY A 25 19.29 70.86 46.28
C GLY A 25 18.68 69.54 46.68
N ILE A 26 18.16 69.42 47.90
CA ILE A 26 17.46 68.20 48.35
C ILE A 26 16.16 67.99 47.55
N ALA A 27 15.39 69.08 47.28
CA ALA A 27 14.16 68.99 46.50
C ALA A 27 14.45 68.47 45.03
N ILE A 28 15.52 68.96 44.41
CA ILE A 28 15.91 68.52 43.09
C ILE A 28 16.36 67.04 43.11
N LEU A 29 17.11 66.64 44.17
CA LEU A 29 17.51 65.26 44.35
C LEU A 29 16.35 64.29 44.51
N VAL A 30 15.37 64.67 45.36
CA VAL A 30 14.16 63.90 45.58
C VAL A 30 13.33 63.84 44.31
N TRP A 31 13.18 64.93 43.57
CA TRP A 31 12.49 64.95 42.30
C TRP A 31 13.21 64.06 41.25
N GLY A 32 14.55 64.07 41.17
CA GLY A 32 15.34 63.20 40.33
C GLY A 32 15.14 61.73 40.67
N ILE A 33 15.12 61.36 41.97
CA ILE A 33 14.87 60.02 42.44
C ILE A 33 13.44 59.53 42.03
N ILE A 34 12.45 60.42 42.18
CA ILE A 34 11.07 60.13 41.77
C ILE A 34 11.01 59.87 40.27
N GLN A 35 11.68 60.65 39.43
CA GLN A 35 11.71 60.49 38.00
C GLN A 35 12.41 59.17 37.58
N VAL A 36 13.53 58.85 38.21
CA VAL A 36 14.24 57.61 37.96
C VAL A 36 13.40 56.40 38.38
N THR A 37 12.70 56.52 39.54
CA THR A 37 11.82 55.44 40.00
C THR A 37 10.63 55.23 39.06
N PHE A 38 10.06 56.31 38.53
CA PHE A 38 8.97 56.25 37.56
C PHE A 38 9.44 55.59 36.23
N LEU A 39 10.59 55.99 35.70
CA LEU A 39 11.20 55.39 34.52
C LEU A 39 11.53 53.91 34.73
N PHE A 40 12.01 53.55 35.93
CA PHE A 40 12.31 52.18 36.26
C PHE A 40 11.06 51.28 36.39
N LEU A 41 9.98 51.81 36.93
CA LEU A 41 8.69 51.15 37.03
C LEU A 41 8.06 50.98 35.64
N ASP A 42 8.13 51.99 34.80
CA ASP A 42 7.64 51.94 33.41
C ASP A 42 8.43 50.95 32.55
N TYR A 43 9.76 50.90 32.70
CA TYR A 43 10.63 49.93 32.05
C TYR A 43 10.32 48.50 32.50
N LYS A 44 9.99 48.29 33.79
CA LYS A 44 9.69 46.96 34.32
C LYS A 44 8.27 46.46 33.94
N ASN A 45 7.34 47.35 33.67
CA ASN A 45 5.95 47.02 33.29
C ASN A 45 5.73 46.97 31.78
N THR A 46 6.69 47.41 30.97
CA THR A 46 6.56 47.38 29.50
C THR A 46 7.45 46.32 28.93
N GLU A 47 6.89 45.14 28.68
CA GLU A 47 7.53 44.12 27.85
C GLU A 47 7.39 44.53 26.37
N SER A 48 8.43 45.07 25.76
CA SER A 48 8.48 45.30 24.33
C SER A 48 9.11 44.10 23.66
N SER A 49 8.32 43.23 23.07
CA SER A 49 8.79 42.18 22.19
C SER A 49 8.81 42.69 20.76
N ASN A 50 10.00 42.80 20.19
CA ASN A 50 10.20 43.08 18.76
C ASN A 50 10.07 41.81 17.89
N ASP A 51 9.89 40.64 18.53
CA ASP A 51 9.81 39.31 17.87
C ASP A 51 8.38 38.76 17.73
N ALA A 52 7.36 39.61 17.82
CA ALA A 52 6.00 39.18 17.52
C ALA A 52 5.87 38.92 16.00
N GLN A 53 6.21 37.71 15.55
CA GLN A 53 5.92 37.23 14.21
C GLN A 53 4.60 36.47 14.23
N ILE A 54 3.73 36.76 13.28
CA ILE A 54 2.53 35.96 13.04
C ILE A 54 3.01 34.75 12.24
N GLU A 55 3.18 33.59 12.91
CA GLU A 55 3.43 32.34 12.23
C GLU A 55 2.12 31.78 11.68
N GLN A 56 2.06 31.63 10.38
CA GLN A 56 0.95 30.98 9.69
C GLN A 56 1.35 29.55 9.39
N TYR A 57 0.47 28.59 9.67
CA TYR A 57 0.70 27.20 9.30
C TYR A 57 0.74 27.08 7.77
N ILE A 58 1.91 26.73 7.24
CA ILE A 58 2.09 26.49 5.81
C ILE A 58 1.96 24.99 5.56
N SER A 59 0.97 24.60 4.76
CA SER A 59 0.80 23.23 4.28
C SER A 59 1.32 23.11 2.85
N PRO A 60 2.55 22.59 2.62
CA PRO A 60 3.10 22.48 1.28
C PRO A 60 2.35 21.43 0.46
N VAL A 61 1.92 21.79 -0.75
CA VAL A 61 1.33 20.86 -1.71
C VAL A 61 2.44 20.28 -2.59
N ASN A 62 2.81 19.03 -2.30
CA ASN A 62 3.86 18.34 -3.04
C ASN A 62 3.28 17.60 -4.25
N LEU A 63 3.83 17.86 -5.44
CA LEU A 63 3.53 17.13 -6.66
C LEU A 63 4.17 15.73 -6.61
N ARG A 64 3.36 14.69 -6.82
CA ARG A 64 3.82 13.30 -6.91
C ARG A 64 4.02 12.84 -8.36
N ALA A 65 3.38 13.50 -9.31
CA ALA A 65 3.56 13.27 -10.74
C ALA A 65 4.44 14.35 -11.36
N SER A 66 5.27 13.99 -12.32
CA SER A 66 6.07 14.91 -13.13
C SER A 66 5.39 15.14 -14.47
N GLY A 67 5.51 16.34 -15.01
CA GLY A 67 4.92 16.66 -16.33
C GLY A 67 4.73 18.15 -16.55
N TYR A 68 4.24 18.50 -17.74
CA TYR A 68 3.91 19.87 -18.06
C TYR A 68 2.58 20.27 -17.44
N ILE A 69 2.49 21.49 -16.91
CA ILE A 69 1.24 22.05 -16.40
C ILE A 69 0.32 22.36 -17.55
N LYS A 70 -0.84 21.74 -17.60
CA LYS A 70 -1.87 21.95 -18.61
C LYS A 70 -2.78 23.12 -18.26
N LYS A 71 -3.15 23.24 -16.98
CA LYS A 71 -4.01 24.31 -16.48
C LYS A 71 -3.82 24.54 -14.99
N ILE A 72 -3.88 25.81 -14.58
CA ILE A 72 -3.88 26.25 -13.19
C ILE A 72 -5.28 26.82 -12.92
N TYR A 73 -5.86 26.50 -11.76
CA TYR A 73 -7.21 26.87 -11.37
C TYR A 73 -7.27 27.81 -10.17
N PHE A 74 -6.13 28.23 -9.64
CA PHE A 74 -6.06 29.16 -8.52
C PHE A 74 -5.21 30.37 -8.87
N THR A 75 -5.44 31.47 -8.15
CA THR A 75 -4.62 32.68 -8.20
C THR A 75 -4.00 32.93 -6.83
N GLU A 76 -2.98 33.79 -6.79
CA GLU A 76 -2.33 34.19 -5.55
C GLU A 76 -3.34 34.81 -4.57
N HIS A 77 -3.28 34.43 -3.31
CA HIS A 77 -4.19 34.84 -2.22
C HIS A 77 -5.67 34.44 -2.39
N GLN A 78 -5.97 33.46 -3.23
CA GLN A 78 -7.31 32.91 -3.35
C GLN A 78 -7.62 31.93 -2.21
N GLU A 79 -8.80 32.04 -1.62
CA GLU A 79 -9.31 31.03 -0.69
C GLU A 79 -9.67 29.74 -1.45
N VAL A 80 -9.19 28.61 -0.93
CA VAL A 80 -9.42 27.27 -1.49
C VAL A 80 -9.95 26.35 -0.42
N HIS A 81 -10.83 25.43 -0.80
CA HIS A 81 -11.36 24.41 0.09
C HIS A 81 -10.69 23.07 -0.15
N LYS A 82 -10.67 22.23 0.87
CA LYS A 82 -10.16 20.87 0.76
C LYS A 82 -10.87 20.12 -0.37
N GLY A 83 -10.07 19.59 -1.30
CA GLY A 83 -10.55 18.86 -2.47
C GLY A 83 -10.68 19.70 -3.74
N ASP A 84 -10.53 21.03 -3.65
CA ASP A 84 -10.51 21.90 -4.85
C ASP A 84 -9.32 21.54 -5.72
N THR A 85 -9.56 21.50 -7.05
CA THR A 85 -8.50 21.25 -8.03
C THR A 85 -7.65 22.51 -8.17
N LEU A 86 -6.37 22.39 -7.80
CA LEU A 86 -5.41 23.47 -7.89
C LEU A 86 -4.79 23.56 -9.29
N LEU A 87 -4.30 22.46 -9.79
CA LEU A 87 -3.72 22.39 -11.13
C LEU A 87 -3.88 20.99 -11.73
N VAL A 88 -3.81 20.95 -13.06
CA VAL A 88 -3.85 19.72 -13.85
C VAL A 88 -2.59 19.65 -14.70
N LEU A 89 -1.89 18.52 -14.63
CA LEU A 89 -0.76 18.18 -15.48
C LEU A 89 -1.23 17.60 -16.81
N ASP A 90 -0.34 17.52 -17.79
CA ASP A 90 -0.60 16.77 -19.03
C ASP A 90 -0.66 15.28 -18.71
N ASP A 91 -1.82 14.69 -18.89
CA ASP A 91 -2.17 13.33 -18.52
C ASP A 91 -2.00 12.29 -19.64
N ARG A 92 -1.56 12.72 -20.85
CA ARG A 92 -1.51 11.86 -22.04
C ARG A 92 -0.61 10.65 -21.85
N GLU A 93 0.60 10.84 -21.31
CA GLU A 93 1.55 9.74 -21.07
C GLU A 93 1.02 8.76 -20.02
N TYR A 94 0.40 9.28 -18.97
CA TYR A 94 -0.20 8.46 -17.92
C TYR A 94 -1.39 7.63 -18.43
N LYS A 95 -2.23 8.21 -19.30
CA LYS A 95 -3.33 7.48 -19.96
C LYS A 95 -2.82 6.36 -20.88
N ILE A 96 -1.76 6.63 -21.65
CA ILE A 96 -1.11 5.60 -22.48
C ILE A 96 -0.59 4.46 -21.59
N ARG A 97 0.04 4.80 -20.45
CA ARG A 97 0.54 3.79 -19.50
C ARG A 97 -0.58 2.96 -18.90
N VAL A 98 -1.73 3.55 -18.58
CA VAL A 98 -2.92 2.80 -18.13
C VAL A 98 -3.40 1.84 -19.22
N MET A 99 -3.51 2.30 -20.48
CA MET A 99 -3.92 1.44 -21.60
C MET A 99 -2.93 0.29 -21.83
N GLU A 100 -1.62 0.53 -21.71
CA GLU A 100 -0.58 -0.49 -21.85
C GLU A 100 -0.72 -1.58 -20.75
N THR A 101 -0.86 -1.15 -19.49
CA THR A 101 -1.00 -2.09 -18.37
C THR A 101 -2.36 -2.81 -18.37
N GLU A 102 -3.41 -2.17 -18.88
CA GLU A 102 -4.71 -2.81 -19.09
C GLU A 102 -4.65 -3.89 -20.17
N ALA A 103 -3.94 -3.62 -21.25
CA ALA A 103 -3.69 -4.64 -22.29
C ALA A 103 -2.89 -5.82 -21.75
N ALA A 104 -1.84 -5.55 -20.94
CA ALA A 104 -1.06 -6.59 -20.30
C ALA A 104 -1.90 -7.45 -19.32
N LEU A 105 -2.84 -6.84 -18.60
CA LEU A 105 -3.78 -7.60 -17.75
C LEU A 105 -4.71 -8.48 -18.59
N LYS A 106 -5.25 -7.96 -19.70
CA LYS A 106 -6.09 -8.76 -20.62
C LYS A 106 -5.32 -9.95 -21.21
N ASP A 107 -4.06 -9.77 -21.55
CA ASP A 107 -3.19 -10.83 -22.05
C ASP A 107 -2.96 -11.91 -20.97
N ALA A 108 -2.66 -11.51 -19.73
CA ALA A 108 -2.52 -12.45 -18.61
C ALA A 108 -3.83 -13.25 -18.35
N LEU A 109 -4.99 -12.59 -18.43
CA LEU A 109 -6.30 -13.25 -18.29
C LEU A 109 -6.57 -14.24 -19.44
N ALA A 110 -6.22 -13.87 -20.69
CA ALA A 110 -6.32 -14.78 -21.82
C ALA A 110 -5.44 -16.02 -21.61
N GLY A 111 -4.22 -15.83 -21.09
CA GLY A 111 -3.33 -16.95 -20.71
C GLY A 111 -3.98 -17.90 -19.70
N ALA A 112 -4.71 -17.36 -18.70
CA ALA A 112 -5.44 -18.18 -17.73
C ALA A 112 -6.55 -19.04 -18.37
N THR A 113 -7.26 -18.50 -19.35
CA THR A 113 -8.31 -19.26 -20.05
C THR A 113 -7.73 -20.43 -20.83
N VAL A 114 -6.57 -20.24 -21.48
CA VAL A 114 -5.85 -21.28 -22.20
C VAL A 114 -5.40 -22.40 -21.25
N ILE A 115 -4.79 -22.03 -20.12
CA ILE A 115 -4.38 -23.02 -19.11
C ILE A 115 -5.58 -23.74 -18.50
N GLY A 116 -6.70 -23.05 -18.27
CA GLY A 116 -7.95 -23.67 -17.82
C GLY A 116 -8.48 -24.72 -18.80
N ALA A 117 -8.50 -24.43 -20.10
CA ALA A 117 -8.88 -25.37 -21.15
C ALA A 117 -7.93 -26.57 -21.22
N THR A 118 -6.62 -26.34 -21.10
CA THR A 118 -5.62 -27.39 -21.06
C THR A 118 -5.81 -28.32 -19.87
N LEU A 119 -6.07 -27.77 -18.68
CA LEU A 119 -6.36 -28.54 -17.47
C LEU A 119 -7.59 -29.44 -17.67
N GLN A 120 -8.66 -28.90 -18.21
CA GLN A 120 -9.87 -29.65 -18.48
C GLN A 120 -9.62 -30.80 -19.46
N THR A 121 -8.87 -30.55 -20.55
CA THR A 121 -8.49 -31.58 -21.52
C THR A 121 -7.67 -32.70 -20.88
N THR A 122 -6.69 -32.35 -20.06
CA THR A 122 -5.83 -33.33 -19.37
C THR A 122 -6.61 -34.14 -18.34
N GLN A 123 -7.57 -33.50 -17.58
CA GLN A 123 -8.46 -34.20 -16.69
C GLN A 123 -9.39 -35.17 -17.43
N THR A 124 -9.93 -34.75 -18.58
CA THR A 124 -10.75 -35.62 -19.43
C THR A 124 -9.96 -36.81 -19.90
N THR A 125 -8.70 -36.63 -20.29
CA THR A 125 -7.80 -37.74 -20.67
C THR A 125 -7.61 -38.74 -19.51
N ALA A 126 -7.39 -38.25 -18.29
CA ALA A 126 -7.30 -39.11 -17.11
C ALA A 126 -8.60 -39.90 -16.86
N SER A 127 -9.76 -39.30 -17.05
CA SER A 127 -11.06 -39.95 -16.86
C SER A 127 -11.34 -41.02 -17.90
N VAL A 128 -10.79 -40.93 -19.14
CA VAL A 128 -10.87 -41.96 -20.13
C VAL A 128 -10.13 -43.22 -19.67
N TYR A 129 -8.96 -43.08 -19.02
CA TYR A 129 -8.27 -44.23 -18.44
C TYR A 129 -9.05 -44.83 -17.27
N ASP A 130 -9.77 -44.05 -16.44
CA ASP A 130 -10.65 -44.57 -15.39
C ASP A 130 -11.76 -45.44 -15.97
N ALA A 131 -12.41 -44.99 -17.05
CA ALA A 131 -13.40 -45.79 -17.76
C ALA A 131 -12.81 -47.11 -18.33
N SER A 132 -11.62 -47.02 -18.93
CA SER A 132 -10.92 -48.20 -19.47
C SER A 132 -10.53 -49.19 -18.35
N ILE A 133 -10.08 -48.70 -17.20
CA ILE A 133 -9.76 -49.53 -16.02
C ILE A 133 -11.03 -50.27 -15.57
N SER A 134 -12.16 -49.55 -15.42
CA SER A 134 -13.45 -50.14 -15.01
C SER A 134 -13.90 -51.22 -15.97
N GLU A 135 -13.77 -51.01 -17.30
CA GLU A 135 -14.09 -52.02 -18.29
C GLU A 135 -13.21 -53.28 -18.15
N ILE A 136 -11.91 -53.11 -17.97
CA ILE A 136 -10.96 -54.21 -17.80
C ILE A 136 -11.24 -54.98 -16.49
N GLU A 137 -11.57 -54.32 -15.41
CA GLU A 137 -11.91 -54.91 -14.11
C GLU A 137 -13.20 -55.75 -14.20
N ILE A 138 -14.21 -55.31 -14.93
CA ILE A 138 -15.44 -56.06 -15.18
C ILE A 138 -15.11 -57.35 -15.99
N ARG A 139 -14.27 -57.24 -17.02
CA ARG A 139 -13.83 -58.40 -17.80
C ARG A 139 -13.01 -59.37 -16.99
N LEU A 140 -12.09 -58.89 -16.15
CA LEU A 140 -11.32 -59.72 -15.21
C LEU A 140 -12.23 -60.48 -14.21
N ALA A 141 -13.23 -59.81 -13.66
CA ALA A 141 -14.19 -60.44 -12.76
C ALA A 141 -14.97 -61.57 -13.46
N LYS A 142 -15.31 -61.40 -14.73
CA LYS A 142 -15.92 -62.48 -15.56
C LYS A 142 -14.94 -63.63 -15.77
N LEU A 143 -13.73 -63.35 -16.23
CA LEU A 143 -12.71 -64.40 -16.49
C LEU A 143 -12.33 -65.15 -15.22
N GLU A 144 -12.29 -64.50 -14.07
CA GLU A 144 -12.04 -65.15 -12.77
C GLU A 144 -13.13 -66.16 -12.43
N LYS A 145 -14.42 -65.82 -12.67
CA LYS A 145 -15.56 -66.77 -12.51
C LYS A 145 -15.45 -67.93 -13.50
N ASP A 146 -15.09 -67.66 -14.76
CA ASP A 146 -14.93 -68.68 -15.77
C ASP A 146 -13.73 -69.59 -15.43
N ARG A 147 -12.62 -69.06 -14.96
CA ARG A 147 -11.44 -69.83 -14.49
C ARG A 147 -11.85 -70.80 -13.39
N GLN A 148 -12.54 -70.33 -12.33
CA GLN A 148 -13.04 -71.16 -11.21
C GLN A 148 -14.00 -72.24 -11.74
N ARG A 149 -14.86 -71.89 -12.68
CA ARG A 149 -15.79 -72.85 -13.27
C ARG A 149 -15.05 -73.95 -14.03
N TYR A 150 -14.10 -73.59 -14.90
CA TYR A 150 -13.32 -74.56 -15.70
C TYR A 150 -12.37 -75.37 -14.82
N GLU A 151 -11.76 -74.86 -13.79
CA GLU A 151 -11.01 -75.57 -12.80
C GLU A 151 -11.85 -76.72 -12.16
N ASN A 152 -13.10 -76.42 -11.77
CA ASN A 152 -14.02 -77.42 -11.22
C ASN A 152 -14.46 -78.47 -12.27
N LEU A 153 -14.60 -78.06 -13.53
CA LEU A 153 -14.97 -78.96 -14.63
C LEU A 153 -13.80 -79.94 -14.98
N VAL A 154 -12.58 -79.43 -14.99
CA VAL A 154 -11.38 -80.24 -15.25
C VAL A 154 -11.20 -81.25 -14.11
N LYS A 155 -11.38 -80.89 -12.82
CA LYS A 155 -11.37 -81.81 -11.66
C LYS A 155 -12.40 -82.93 -11.75
N ARG A 156 -13.49 -82.73 -12.53
CA ARG A 156 -14.55 -83.73 -12.78
C ARG A 156 -14.44 -84.40 -14.14
N ASN A 157 -13.31 -84.24 -14.86
CA ASN A 157 -13.10 -84.71 -16.21
C ASN A 157 -14.17 -84.27 -17.24
N ALA A 158 -14.82 -83.12 -16.96
CA ALA A 158 -15.86 -82.56 -17.82
C ALA A 158 -15.37 -81.43 -18.75
N ALA A 159 -14.10 -81.00 -18.63
CA ALA A 159 -13.41 -80.09 -19.51
C ALA A 159 -11.93 -80.52 -19.71
N THR A 160 -11.29 -80.04 -20.79
CA THR A 160 -9.88 -80.34 -21.06
C THR A 160 -8.94 -79.36 -20.34
N PRO A 161 -7.74 -79.84 -19.90
CA PRO A 161 -6.73 -78.97 -19.32
C PRO A 161 -6.33 -77.78 -20.24
N ILE A 162 -6.34 -77.95 -21.53
CA ILE A 162 -6.01 -76.95 -22.55
C ILE A 162 -7.01 -75.76 -22.45
N GLN A 163 -8.30 -76.07 -22.21
CA GLN A 163 -9.33 -75.01 -22.07
C GLN A 163 -9.12 -74.17 -20.79
N LEU A 164 -8.66 -74.78 -19.69
CA LEU A 164 -8.29 -74.07 -18.49
C LEU A 164 -7.06 -73.19 -18.72
N GLU A 165 -5.99 -73.75 -19.32
CA GLU A 165 -4.76 -73.04 -19.65
C GLU A 165 -5.03 -71.78 -20.53
N GLN A 166 -5.95 -71.95 -21.50
CA GLN A 166 -6.35 -70.83 -22.36
C GLN A 166 -7.00 -69.65 -21.52
N ILE A 167 -7.91 -70.00 -20.60
CA ILE A 167 -8.55 -68.99 -19.74
C ILE A 167 -7.52 -68.34 -18.78
N GLU A 168 -6.60 -69.11 -18.22
CA GLU A 168 -5.53 -68.60 -17.35
C GLU A 168 -4.59 -67.67 -18.09
N THR A 169 -4.25 -68.00 -19.35
CA THR A 169 -3.45 -67.15 -20.21
C THR A 169 -4.16 -65.84 -20.53
N GLU A 170 -5.46 -65.89 -20.85
CA GLU A 170 -6.27 -64.70 -21.12
C GLU A 170 -6.43 -63.82 -19.88
N TYR A 171 -6.66 -64.44 -18.71
CA TYR A 171 -6.73 -63.76 -17.43
C TYR A 171 -5.41 -63.03 -17.13
N SER A 172 -4.28 -63.72 -17.25
CA SER A 172 -2.95 -63.14 -16.99
C SER A 172 -2.60 -62.00 -17.98
N ALA A 173 -3.00 -62.11 -19.24
CA ALA A 173 -2.81 -61.09 -20.26
C ALA A 173 -3.67 -59.83 -19.92
N LEU A 174 -4.92 -60.02 -19.52
CA LEU A 174 -5.78 -58.94 -19.15
C LEU A 174 -5.36 -58.25 -17.85
N GLN A 175 -4.82 -59.00 -16.86
CA GLN A 175 -4.23 -58.47 -15.65
C GLN A 175 -3.01 -57.55 -15.97
N ARG A 176 -2.11 -58.00 -16.88
CA ARG A 176 -1.00 -57.14 -17.34
C ARG A 176 -1.48 -55.87 -18.05
N LYS A 177 -2.57 -55.96 -18.83
CA LYS A 177 -3.22 -54.82 -19.48
C LYS A 177 -3.77 -53.84 -18.45
N LEU A 178 -4.42 -54.33 -17.36
CA LEU A 178 -4.90 -53.49 -16.25
C LEU A 178 -3.73 -52.68 -15.63
N GLU A 179 -2.64 -53.35 -15.31
CA GLU A 179 -1.46 -52.71 -14.75
C GLU A 179 -0.84 -51.63 -15.68
N ALA A 180 -0.80 -51.93 -17.01
CA ALA A 180 -0.34 -50.97 -17.99
C ALA A 180 -1.26 -49.77 -18.07
N THR A 181 -2.59 -49.94 -18.05
CA THR A 181 -3.57 -48.88 -18.10
C THR A 181 -3.54 -48.03 -16.79
N LYS A 182 -3.36 -48.65 -15.61
CA LYS A 182 -3.15 -47.95 -14.36
C LYS A 182 -1.91 -47.04 -14.38
N ARG A 183 -0.80 -47.49 -14.98
CA ARG A 183 0.39 -46.66 -15.17
C ARG A 183 0.13 -45.50 -16.12
N GLN A 184 -0.62 -45.71 -17.21
CA GLN A 184 -1.01 -44.63 -18.13
C GLN A 184 -1.89 -43.58 -17.42
N ARG A 185 -2.85 -44.03 -16.59
CA ARG A 185 -3.64 -43.14 -15.72
C ARG A 185 -2.75 -42.32 -14.78
N SER A 186 -1.80 -42.96 -14.10
CA SER A 186 -0.86 -42.27 -13.20
C SER A 186 -0.05 -41.21 -13.94
N ALA A 187 0.43 -41.51 -15.14
CA ALA A 187 1.13 -40.54 -15.98
C ALA A 187 0.21 -39.36 -16.37
N ALA A 188 -1.05 -39.65 -16.75
CA ALA A 188 -2.04 -38.58 -17.04
C ALA A 188 -2.32 -37.68 -15.82
N LEU A 189 -2.46 -38.28 -14.65
CA LEU A 189 -2.63 -37.52 -13.38
C LEU A 189 -1.40 -36.65 -13.04
N SER A 190 -0.19 -37.14 -13.33
CA SER A 190 1.02 -36.32 -13.19
C SER A 190 0.98 -35.10 -14.13
N GLY A 191 0.46 -35.28 -15.36
CA GLY A 191 0.21 -34.17 -16.27
C GLY A 191 -0.83 -33.17 -15.76
N VAL A 192 -1.89 -33.62 -15.07
CA VAL A 192 -2.88 -32.74 -14.41
C VAL A 192 -2.20 -31.89 -13.34
N ASN A 193 -1.36 -32.50 -12.50
CA ASN A 193 -0.62 -31.77 -11.46
C ASN A 193 0.34 -30.73 -12.06
N GLU A 194 1.05 -31.07 -13.15
CA GLU A 194 1.93 -30.12 -13.84
C GLU A 194 1.15 -28.91 -14.37
N VAL A 195 0.01 -29.12 -15.02
CA VAL A 195 -0.84 -28.03 -15.53
C VAL A 195 -1.43 -27.22 -14.39
N SER A 196 -1.77 -27.86 -13.26
CA SER A 196 -2.24 -27.18 -12.04
C SER A 196 -1.19 -26.21 -11.49
N HIS A 197 0.09 -26.62 -11.38
CA HIS A 197 1.18 -25.73 -10.97
C HIS A 197 1.44 -24.60 -11.97
N ARG A 198 1.29 -24.89 -13.28
CA ARG A 198 1.37 -23.82 -14.29
C ARG A 198 0.24 -22.78 -14.11
N ARG A 199 -0.95 -23.23 -13.73
CA ARG A 199 -2.08 -22.34 -13.41
C ARG A 199 -1.77 -21.40 -12.25
N GLU A 200 -1.16 -21.89 -11.17
CA GLU A 200 -0.71 -21.05 -10.04
C GLU A 200 0.26 -19.95 -10.49
N ASN A 201 1.21 -20.30 -11.38
CA ASN A 201 2.12 -19.30 -11.94
C ASN A 201 1.40 -18.25 -12.79
N VAL A 202 0.38 -18.63 -13.55
CA VAL A 202 -0.43 -17.70 -14.34
C VAL A 202 -1.26 -16.81 -13.43
N GLU A 203 -1.85 -17.33 -12.35
CA GLU A 203 -2.58 -16.55 -11.34
C GLU A 203 -1.66 -15.51 -10.68
N ALA A 204 -0.42 -15.88 -10.34
CA ALA A 204 0.58 -14.92 -9.86
C ALA A 204 0.93 -13.85 -10.94
N GLY A 205 0.90 -14.22 -12.21
CA GLY A 205 1.05 -13.31 -13.34
C GLY A 205 -0.08 -12.27 -13.41
N ILE A 206 -1.32 -12.72 -13.24
CA ILE A 206 -2.50 -11.85 -13.20
C ILE A 206 -2.41 -10.86 -12.03
N GLN A 207 -2.03 -11.33 -10.85
CA GLN A 207 -1.87 -10.45 -9.68
C GLN A 207 -0.83 -9.36 -9.93
N ARG A 208 0.31 -9.70 -10.57
CA ARG A 208 1.33 -8.71 -10.95
C ARG A 208 0.82 -7.70 -11.96
N ALA A 209 0.10 -8.16 -12.98
CA ALA A 209 -0.48 -7.28 -14.00
C ALA A 209 -1.57 -6.36 -13.40
N THR A 210 -2.39 -6.88 -12.48
CA THR A 210 -3.39 -6.09 -11.75
C THR A 210 -2.71 -5.01 -10.89
N ALA A 211 -1.67 -5.36 -10.15
CA ALA A 211 -0.92 -4.39 -9.34
C ALA A 211 -0.26 -3.30 -10.21
N ALA A 212 0.26 -3.68 -11.38
CA ALA A 212 0.82 -2.72 -12.33
C ALA A 212 -0.24 -1.75 -12.88
N LEU A 213 -1.44 -2.25 -13.19
CA LEU A 213 -2.56 -1.42 -13.63
C LEU A 213 -3.02 -0.45 -12.53
N GLU A 214 -3.17 -0.91 -11.30
CA GLU A 214 -3.54 -0.04 -10.18
C GLU A 214 -2.48 1.03 -9.90
N MET A 215 -1.19 0.70 -10.03
CA MET A 215 -0.11 1.68 -9.93
C MET A 215 -0.18 2.72 -11.06
N ALA A 216 -0.48 2.29 -12.30
CA ALA A 216 -0.64 3.21 -13.42
C ALA A 216 -1.83 4.16 -13.22
N LYS A 217 -2.97 3.65 -12.74
CA LYS A 217 -4.15 4.46 -12.39
C LYS A 217 -3.87 5.44 -11.26
N LEU A 218 -3.13 5.00 -10.23
CA LEU A 218 -2.73 5.85 -9.12
C LEU A 218 -1.84 7.00 -9.62
N ASN A 219 -0.86 6.71 -10.48
CA ASN A 219 -0.02 7.73 -11.07
C ASN A 219 -0.83 8.71 -11.94
N LEU A 220 -1.82 8.21 -12.69
CA LEU A 220 -2.75 9.06 -13.43
C LEU A 220 -3.57 9.97 -12.50
N SER A 221 -4.00 9.47 -11.34
CA SER A 221 -4.74 10.30 -10.38
C SER A 221 -3.90 11.46 -9.83
N TYR A 222 -2.58 11.30 -9.73
CA TYR A 222 -1.66 12.35 -9.29
C TYR A 222 -1.46 13.48 -10.30
N THR A 223 -1.95 13.34 -11.55
CA THR A 223 -1.92 14.42 -12.53
C THR A 223 -2.93 15.54 -12.23
N VAL A 224 -3.92 15.27 -11.37
CA VAL A 224 -4.86 16.25 -10.84
C VAL A 224 -4.46 16.56 -9.40
N VAL A 225 -3.96 17.75 -9.16
CA VAL A 225 -3.51 18.19 -7.84
C VAL A 225 -4.65 18.91 -7.14
N VAL A 226 -5.00 18.42 -5.96
CA VAL A 226 -6.10 18.97 -5.14
C VAL A 226 -5.57 19.55 -3.83
N ALA A 227 -6.30 20.49 -3.24
CA ALA A 227 -5.99 21.08 -1.96
C ALA A 227 -6.15 20.03 -0.83
N PRO A 228 -5.14 19.81 0.03
CA PRO A 228 -5.21 18.85 1.12
C PRO A 228 -6.03 19.35 2.32
N CYS A 229 -6.16 20.66 2.47
CA CYS A 229 -6.89 21.37 3.55
C CYS A 229 -7.45 22.67 3.01
N ASP A 230 -8.33 23.29 3.79
CA ASP A 230 -8.79 24.66 3.55
C ASP A 230 -7.65 25.63 3.81
N GLY A 231 -7.53 26.67 2.97
CA GLY A 231 -6.44 27.63 3.07
C GLY A 231 -6.58 28.81 2.13
N LYS A 232 -5.54 29.68 2.17
CA LYS A 232 -5.47 30.88 1.33
C LYS A 232 -4.09 30.99 0.70
#